data_7c62633c326d0da8d357579c2527bcb6
#
_entry.id   7c62633c326d0da8d357579c2527bcb6
#
_cell.length_a   1.000
_cell.length_b   1.000
_cell.length_c   1.000
_cell.angle_alpha   90.00
_cell.angle_beta   90.00
_cell.angle_gamma   90.00
#
_symmetry.space_group_name_H-M   'P 1'
#
loop_
_entity.id
_entity.type
_entity.pdbx_description
1 polymer ?
#
loop_
_entity_poly.entity_id
_entity_poly.type
_entity_poly.pdbx_seq_one_letter_code
_entity_poly.pdbx_strand_id
1 'polypeptide(L)'
;MAAKIGGGGGGKYAVEHNNEINVTPFVDIMLVLLIIFMVASSVSTVSVEVKLPIAVAKAQENPPKPVYISIQTDGSVFIGDGPSSYDTLGEDLTRLIGRRDPTKERIFIRGDEQTRYGDFMQVMNALQDNGFYSVALVGEDTSLQ
;
A
#
# COMPACT_ATOMS: atom_id res chain seq x y z
N MET A 1 -84.00 60.51 13.14
CA MET A 1 -82.55 60.77 13.21
C MET A 1 -81.85 59.44 13.33
N ALA A 2 -81.21 58.99 12.28
CA ALA A 2 -80.54 57.74 12.22
C ALA A 2 -78.98 57.98 12.38
N ALA A 3 -78.39 57.52 13.44
CA ALA A 3 -76.98 57.57 13.60
C ALA A 3 -76.35 56.35 12.93
N LYS A 4 -75.51 56.56 11.92
CA LYS A 4 -74.77 55.54 11.18
C LYS A 4 -73.45 55.30 11.90
N ILE A 5 -73.31 54.14 12.56
CA ILE A 5 -72.06 53.69 13.16
C ILE A 5 -71.25 53.07 12.06
N GLY A 6 -70.13 53.69 11.73
CA GLY A 6 -69.18 53.20 10.76
C GLY A 6 -68.46 51.99 11.31
N GLY A 7 -68.56 50.90 10.57
CA GLY A 7 -67.82 49.65 10.89
C GLY A 7 -66.34 49.84 10.70
N GLY A 8 -65.60 49.50 11.75
CA GLY A 8 -64.12 49.47 11.75
C GLY A 8 -63.62 48.35 10.82
N GLY A 9 -62.72 48.72 9.98
CA GLY A 9 -62.00 47.81 9.13
C GLY A 9 -61.14 46.83 9.94
N GLY A 10 -61.51 45.56 9.87
CA GLY A 10 -60.69 44.49 10.35
C GLY A 10 -59.49 44.36 9.43
N GLY A 11 -58.31 44.85 9.92
CA GLY A 11 -57.06 44.51 9.27
C GLY A 11 -56.84 43.01 9.33
N LYS A 12 -56.99 42.37 8.21
CA LYS A 12 -56.59 40.98 8.03
C LYS A 12 -55.07 41.00 7.96
N TYR A 13 -54.41 40.73 9.05
CA TYR A 13 -53.00 40.31 9.03
C TYR A 13 -53.01 38.94 8.38
N ALA A 14 -52.93 38.87 7.05
CA ALA A 14 -52.57 37.66 6.36
C ALA A 14 -51.10 37.38 6.65
N VAL A 15 -50.86 36.52 7.62
CA VAL A 15 -49.54 35.95 7.80
C VAL A 15 -49.31 35.08 6.57
N GLU A 16 -48.62 35.62 5.58
CA GLU A 16 -48.10 34.80 4.49
C GLU A 16 -47.20 33.75 5.13
N HIS A 17 -47.67 32.54 5.23
CA HIS A 17 -46.85 31.40 5.56
C HIS A 17 -45.91 31.18 4.37
N ASN A 18 -44.71 31.69 4.50
CA ASN A 18 -43.63 31.37 3.57
C ASN A 18 -43.31 29.89 3.80
N ASN A 19 -43.94 29.01 3.02
CA ASN A 19 -43.70 27.56 3.02
C ASN A 19 -42.50 27.20 2.18
N GLU A 20 -41.60 28.14 1.89
CA GLU A 20 -40.37 27.83 1.22
C GLU A 20 -39.47 27.05 2.18
N ILE A 21 -39.32 25.77 1.90
CA ILE A 21 -38.40 24.91 2.61
C ILE A 21 -36.98 25.35 2.23
N ASN A 22 -36.27 25.93 3.19
CA ASN A 22 -34.88 26.27 2.98
C ASN A 22 -34.05 24.98 2.83
N VAL A 23 -33.71 24.64 1.60
CA VAL A 23 -32.96 23.39 1.25
C VAL A 23 -31.47 23.51 1.50
N THR A 24 -30.96 24.71 1.80
CA THR A 24 -29.53 24.97 2.00
C THR A 24 -28.92 24.07 3.08
N PRO A 25 -29.52 23.93 4.29
CA PRO A 25 -28.96 23.04 5.31
C PRO A 25 -28.99 21.56 4.88
N PHE A 26 -30.01 21.19 4.10
CA PHE A 26 -30.13 19.82 3.61
C PHE A 26 -29.06 19.49 2.58
N VAL A 27 -28.84 20.41 1.63
CA VAL A 27 -27.76 20.24 0.62
C VAL A 27 -26.37 20.20 1.26
N ASP A 28 -26.12 20.99 2.29
CA ASP A 28 -24.84 20.99 3.01
C ASP A 28 -24.55 19.63 3.64
N ILE A 29 -25.55 19.08 4.35
CA ILE A 29 -25.41 17.73 4.95
C ILE A 29 -25.18 16.67 3.87
N MET A 30 -25.89 16.75 2.75
CA MET A 30 -25.73 15.80 1.64
C MET A 30 -24.35 15.89 1.01
N LEU A 31 -23.81 17.09 0.82
CA LEU A 31 -22.44 17.29 0.32
C LEU A 31 -21.40 16.73 1.27
N VAL A 32 -21.54 16.99 2.57
CA VAL A 32 -20.60 16.44 3.57
C VAL A 32 -20.63 14.92 3.58
N LEU A 33 -21.82 14.32 3.56
CA LEU A 33 -21.96 12.86 3.49
C LEU A 33 -21.35 12.30 2.21
N LEU A 34 -21.55 12.96 1.06
CA LEU A 34 -20.97 12.55 -0.21
C LEU A 34 -19.45 12.49 -0.14
N ILE A 35 -18.82 13.54 0.43
CA ILE A 35 -17.36 13.60 0.58
C ILE A 35 -16.88 12.51 1.53
N ILE A 36 -17.57 12.28 2.64
CA ILE A 36 -17.23 11.22 3.60
C ILE A 36 -17.30 9.85 2.91
N PHE A 37 -18.35 9.57 2.16
CA PHE A 37 -18.46 8.31 1.41
C PHE A 37 -17.42 8.18 0.32
N MET A 38 -17.06 9.26 -0.36
CA MET A 38 -16.02 9.26 -1.37
C MET A 38 -14.66 8.92 -0.76
N VAL A 39 -14.31 9.51 0.38
CA VAL A 39 -13.08 9.21 1.10
C VAL A 39 -13.09 7.79 1.68
N ALA A 40 -14.19 7.37 2.29
CA ALA A 40 -14.33 6.02 2.83
C ALA A 40 -14.29 4.93 1.74
N SER A 41 -14.81 5.21 0.54
CA SER A 41 -14.78 4.28 -0.59
C SER A 41 -13.36 4.01 -1.12
N SER A 42 -12.42 4.95 -0.91
CA SER A 42 -11.03 4.80 -1.35
C SER A 42 -10.23 3.79 -0.52
N VAL A 43 -10.76 3.34 0.60
CA VAL A 43 -10.06 2.44 1.54
C VAL A 43 -10.40 0.96 1.28
N SER A 44 -11.12 0.65 0.22
CA SER A 44 -11.37 -0.73 -0.17
C SER A 44 -10.11 -1.36 -0.73
N THR A 45 -9.22 -1.81 0.16
CA THR A 45 -8.22 -2.80 -0.19
C THR A 45 -8.96 -4.07 -0.58
N VAL A 46 -9.00 -4.36 -1.87
CA VAL A 46 -9.47 -5.65 -2.37
C VAL A 46 -8.46 -6.70 -1.90
N SER A 47 -8.69 -7.22 -0.72
CA SER A 47 -8.00 -8.42 -0.26
C SER A 47 -8.53 -9.57 -1.11
N VAL A 48 -7.82 -9.95 -2.14
CA VAL A 48 -8.10 -11.17 -2.88
C VAL A 48 -7.71 -12.32 -1.96
N GLU A 49 -8.70 -12.91 -1.32
CA GLU A 49 -8.53 -14.14 -0.55
C GLU A 49 -8.21 -15.28 -1.53
N VAL A 50 -6.93 -15.42 -1.84
CA VAL A 50 -6.45 -16.58 -2.61
C VAL A 50 -6.49 -17.78 -1.66
N LYS A 51 -7.48 -18.65 -1.82
CA LYS A 51 -7.46 -19.96 -1.19
C LYS A 51 -6.27 -20.71 -1.76
N LEU A 52 -5.15 -20.61 -1.09
CA LEU A 52 -3.99 -21.43 -1.38
C LEU A 52 -4.40 -22.90 -1.13
N PRO A 53 -4.17 -23.81 -2.10
CA PRO A 53 -4.32 -25.23 -1.84
C PRO A 53 -3.41 -25.55 -0.65
N ILE A 54 -3.92 -26.35 0.27
CA ILE A 54 -3.15 -26.83 1.42
C ILE A 54 -2.02 -27.67 0.84
N ALA A 55 -0.91 -27.05 0.48
CA ALA A 55 0.32 -27.75 0.26
C ALA A 55 0.67 -28.34 1.63
N VAL A 56 0.61 -29.66 1.73
CA VAL A 56 1.19 -30.38 2.86
C VAL A 56 2.70 -30.14 2.75
N ALA A 57 3.13 -28.98 3.21
CA ALA A 57 4.54 -28.71 3.39
C ALA A 57 4.99 -29.74 4.42
N LYS A 58 5.70 -30.78 3.97
CA LYS A 58 6.54 -31.54 4.86
C LYS A 58 7.43 -30.51 5.55
N ALA A 59 7.16 -30.27 6.82
CA ALA A 59 8.00 -29.42 7.64
C ALA A 59 9.42 -29.99 7.53
N GLN A 60 10.26 -29.33 6.76
CA GLN A 60 11.69 -29.63 6.77
C GLN A 60 12.17 -29.20 8.14
N GLU A 61 12.65 -30.15 8.93
CA GLU A 61 13.08 -29.95 10.33
C GLU A 61 14.14 -28.88 10.52
N ASN A 62 14.75 -28.36 9.46
CA ASN A 62 15.63 -27.20 9.44
C ASN A 62 15.57 -26.55 8.04
N PRO A 63 14.66 -25.60 7.79
CA PRO A 63 14.71 -24.87 6.54
C PRO A 63 16.05 -24.12 6.47
N PRO A 64 16.76 -24.18 5.33
CA PRO A 64 17.99 -23.44 5.16
C PRO A 64 17.72 -21.95 5.42
N LYS A 65 18.63 -21.28 6.12
CA LYS A 65 18.51 -19.87 6.41
C LYS A 65 18.39 -19.09 5.10
N PRO A 66 17.39 -18.20 4.98
CA PRO A 66 17.23 -17.40 3.77
C PRO A 66 18.44 -16.51 3.56
N VAL A 67 18.90 -16.40 2.32
CA VAL A 67 20.00 -15.53 1.94
C VAL A 67 19.47 -14.18 1.55
N TYR A 68 19.95 -13.14 2.22
CA TYR A 68 19.59 -11.76 1.96
C TYR A 68 20.77 -11.01 1.31
N ILE A 69 20.46 -10.27 0.27
CA ILE A 69 21.34 -9.29 -0.34
C ILE A 69 20.79 -7.91 -0.02
N SER A 70 21.61 -7.04 0.55
CA SER A 70 21.23 -5.67 0.84
C SER A 70 22.05 -4.72 -0.04
N ILE A 71 21.35 -3.79 -0.70
CA ILE A 71 21.95 -2.74 -1.53
C ILE A 71 21.76 -1.42 -0.80
N GLN A 72 22.84 -0.76 -0.46
CA GLN A 72 22.80 0.54 0.20
C GLN A 72 22.69 1.69 -0.82
N THR A 73 22.37 2.87 -0.32
CA THR A 73 22.21 4.10 -1.13
C THR A 73 23.47 4.49 -1.89
N ASP A 74 24.65 4.16 -1.34
CA ASP A 74 25.96 4.41 -1.97
C ASP A 74 26.35 3.38 -3.03
N GLY A 75 25.50 2.37 -3.28
CA GLY A 75 25.74 1.27 -4.20
C GLY A 75 26.54 0.10 -3.60
N SER A 76 26.87 0.13 -2.32
CA SER A 76 27.51 -1.01 -1.66
C SER A 76 26.57 -2.19 -1.50
N VAL A 77 27.09 -3.39 -1.71
CA VAL A 77 26.33 -4.64 -1.67
C VAL A 77 26.82 -5.50 -0.50
N PHE A 78 25.86 -6.08 0.22
CA PHE A 78 26.11 -6.96 1.35
C PHE A 78 25.37 -8.28 1.17
N ILE A 79 25.99 -9.38 1.55
CA ILE A 79 25.33 -10.69 1.65
C ILE A 79 25.19 -11.02 3.14
N GLY A 80 23.95 -10.98 3.65
CA GLY A 80 23.71 -11.02 5.09
C GLY A 80 24.42 -9.84 5.79
N ASP A 81 25.40 -10.14 6.62
CA ASP A 81 26.19 -9.15 7.35
C ASP A 81 27.61 -8.93 6.73
N GLY A 82 27.93 -9.66 5.65
CA GLY A 82 29.24 -9.58 5.00
C GLY A 82 29.24 -8.65 3.79
N PRO A 83 30.27 -7.77 3.66
CA PRO A 83 30.40 -6.94 2.46
C PRO A 83 30.73 -7.80 1.24
N SER A 84 30.19 -7.44 0.09
CA SER A 84 30.44 -8.05 -1.20
C SER A 84 30.52 -6.97 -2.29
N SER A 85 30.85 -7.37 -3.51
CA SER A 85 30.87 -6.49 -4.67
C SER A 85 30.14 -7.12 -5.84
N TYR A 86 29.75 -6.33 -6.82
CA TYR A 86 29.06 -6.82 -8.03
C TYR A 86 29.84 -7.93 -8.73
N ASP A 87 31.17 -7.85 -8.75
CA ASP A 87 32.06 -8.80 -9.43
C ASP A 87 32.22 -10.12 -8.65
N THR A 88 32.20 -10.05 -7.32
CA THR A 88 32.41 -11.23 -6.43
C THR A 88 31.11 -11.83 -5.92
N LEU A 89 29.97 -11.17 -6.15
CA LEU A 89 28.67 -11.55 -5.62
C LEU A 89 28.31 -13.02 -5.86
N GLY A 90 28.53 -13.50 -7.08
CA GLY A 90 28.24 -14.88 -7.46
C GLY A 90 29.11 -15.91 -6.75
N GLU A 91 30.41 -15.61 -6.62
CA GLU A 91 31.35 -16.47 -5.93
C GLU A 91 31.06 -16.52 -4.43
N ASP A 92 30.79 -15.37 -3.83
CA ASP A 92 30.49 -15.25 -2.41
C ASP A 92 29.17 -15.98 -2.06
N LEU A 93 28.14 -15.85 -2.91
CA LEU A 93 26.90 -16.60 -2.78
C LEU A 93 27.12 -18.10 -2.92
N THR A 94 27.87 -18.53 -3.93
CA THR A 94 28.19 -19.94 -4.14
C THR A 94 28.94 -20.54 -2.95
N ARG A 95 29.86 -19.77 -2.36
CA ARG A 95 30.57 -20.16 -1.14
C ARG A 95 29.62 -20.28 0.05
N LEU A 96 28.66 -19.34 0.19
CA LEU A 96 27.70 -19.32 1.28
C LEU A 96 26.70 -20.48 1.21
N ILE A 97 26.19 -20.78 0.01
CA ILE A 97 25.23 -21.88 -0.18
C ILE A 97 25.91 -23.26 -0.17
N GLY A 98 27.24 -23.30 -0.45
CA GLY A 98 28.04 -24.51 -0.43
C GLY A 98 27.60 -25.54 -1.49
N ARG A 99 27.11 -26.71 -1.06
CA ARG A 99 26.70 -27.80 -1.97
C ARG A 99 25.24 -27.69 -2.43
N ARG A 100 24.51 -26.64 -2.06
CA ARG A 100 23.12 -26.43 -2.48
C ARG A 100 23.07 -26.01 -3.95
N ASP A 101 21.96 -26.36 -4.60
CA ASP A 101 21.75 -26.04 -6.00
C ASP A 101 21.35 -24.55 -6.15
N PRO A 102 22.15 -23.73 -6.83
CA PRO A 102 21.84 -22.30 -7.01
C PRO A 102 20.47 -22.04 -7.63
N THR A 103 20.01 -22.92 -8.52
CA THR A 103 18.73 -22.77 -9.22
C THR A 103 17.52 -22.93 -8.33
N LYS A 104 17.68 -23.59 -7.18
CA LYS A 104 16.62 -23.85 -6.19
C LYS A 104 16.67 -22.92 -4.99
N GLU A 105 17.78 -22.21 -4.82
CA GLU A 105 17.92 -21.25 -3.73
C GLU A 105 17.14 -19.98 -4.01
N ARG A 106 16.39 -19.55 -3.03
CA ARG A 106 15.68 -18.27 -3.08
C ARG A 106 16.51 -17.18 -2.44
N ILE A 107 16.88 -16.20 -3.25
CA ILE A 107 17.65 -15.03 -2.81
C ILE A 107 16.68 -13.88 -2.56
N PHE A 108 16.81 -13.25 -1.42
CA PHE A 108 16.01 -12.09 -1.04
C PHE A 108 16.85 -10.82 -1.21
N ILE A 109 16.36 -9.88 -2.01
CA ILE A 109 17.04 -8.60 -2.22
C ILE A 109 16.30 -7.52 -1.42
N ARG A 110 17.05 -6.78 -0.62
CA ARG A 110 16.63 -5.56 0.06
C ARG A 110 17.34 -4.38 -0.60
N GLY A 111 16.60 -3.40 -1.08
CA GLY A 111 17.14 -2.12 -1.53
C GLY A 111 16.73 -1.03 -0.56
N ASP A 112 17.61 -0.08 -0.30
CA ASP A 112 17.25 1.18 0.32
C ASP A 112 16.28 1.94 -0.60
N GLU A 113 15.43 2.79 -0.05
CA GLU A 113 14.46 3.59 -0.81
C GLU A 113 15.12 4.45 -1.90
N GLN A 114 16.35 4.89 -1.65
CA GLN A 114 17.11 5.72 -2.58
C GLN A 114 18.10 4.92 -3.45
N THR A 115 18.03 3.59 -3.44
CA THR A 115 18.87 2.74 -4.28
C THR A 115 18.61 3.03 -5.77
N ARG A 116 19.69 3.23 -6.53
CA ARG A 116 19.57 3.50 -7.97
C ARG A 116 19.13 2.23 -8.70
N TYR A 117 18.24 2.38 -9.65
CA TYR A 117 17.80 1.27 -10.49
C TYR A 117 18.97 0.53 -11.18
N GLY A 118 20.02 1.28 -11.58
CA GLY A 118 21.21 0.71 -12.19
C GLY A 118 21.95 -0.26 -11.26
N ASP A 119 22.09 0.07 -9.99
CA ASP A 119 22.76 -0.76 -8.99
C ASP A 119 21.95 -2.03 -8.74
N PHE A 120 20.64 -1.91 -8.65
CA PHE A 120 19.74 -3.05 -8.54
C PHE A 120 19.87 -3.99 -9.77
N MET A 121 19.90 -3.44 -10.98
CA MET A 121 20.05 -4.25 -12.20
C MET A 121 21.41 -4.94 -12.30
N GLN A 122 22.46 -4.32 -11.79
CA GLN A 122 23.78 -4.97 -11.72
C GLN A 122 23.75 -6.22 -10.81
N VAL A 123 23.12 -6.12 -9.65
CA VAL A 123 22.91 -7.28 -8.76
C VAL A 123 22.10 -8.36 -9.45
N MET A 124 21.00 -7.98 -10.11
CA MET A 124 20.15 -8.95 -10.84
C MET A 124 20.91 -9.68 -11.93
N ASN A 125 21.70 -8.97 -12.72
CA ASN A 125 22.53 -9.58 -13.77
C ASN A 125 23.58 -10.51 -13.19
N ALA A 126 24.30 -10.08 -12.13
CA ALA A 126 25.27 -10.90 -11.45
C ALA A 126 24.66 -12.19 -10.89
N LEU A 127 23.44 -12.15 -10.38
CA LEU A 127 22.73 -13.33 -9.91
C LEU A 127 22.37 -14.28 -11.05
N GLN A 128 21.85 -13.77 -12.15
CA GLN A 128 21.46 -14.57 -13.31
C GLN A 128 22.68 -15.24 -13.97
N ASP A 129 23.78 -14.53 -14.11
CA ASP A 129 25.03 -15.03 -14.67
C ASP A 129 25.61 -16.20 -13.86
N ASN A 130 25.32 -16.22 -12.56
CA ASN A 130 25.76 -17.28 -11.63
C ASN A 130 24.68 -18.35 -11.36
N GLY A 131 23.57 -18.33 -12.10
CA GLY A 131 22.54 -19.37 -12.05
C GLY A 131 21.50 -19.20 -10.94
N PHE A 132 21.44 -18.04 -10.29
CA PHE A 132 20.42 -17.72 -9.28
C PHE A 132 19.21 -17.09 -9.94
N TYR A 133 18.20 -17.89 -10.26
CA TYR A 133 16.99 -17.42 -10.95
C TYR A 133 15.80 -17.16 -10.03
N SER A 134 15.86 -17.67 -8.79
CA SER A 134 14.78 -17.48 -7.81
C SER A 134 15.07 -16.30 -6.91
N VAL A 135 14.62 -15.11 -7.32
CA VAL A 135 14.84 -13.86 -6.60
C VAL A 135 13.52 -13.31 -6.09
N ALA A 136 13.51 -12.85 -4.86
CA ALA A 136 12.38 -12.16 -4.23
C ALA A 136 12.82 -10.79 -3.71
N LEU A 137 12.01 -9.77 -3.99
CA LEU A 137 12.22 -8.44 -3.42
C LEU A 137 11.56 -8.36 -2.05
N VAL A 138 12.28 -7.80 -1.10
CA VAL A 138 11.76 -7.50 0.24
C VAL A 138 11.69 -5.98 0.37
N GLY A 139 10.48 -5.44 0.39
CA GLY A 139 10.22 -4.04 0.71
C GLY A 139 10.01 -3.89 2.21
N GLU A 140 10.35 -2.74 2.74
CA GLU A 140 9.99 -2.34 4.09
C GLU A 140 8.52 -1.91 4.10
N ASP A 141 7.73 -2.52 4.96
CA ASP A 141 6.32 -2.18 5.07
C ASP A 141 6.19 -0.89 5.88
N THR A 142 6.02 0.25 5.21
CA THR A 142 5.88 1.58 5.83
C THR A 142 4.52 1.77 6.51
N SER A 143 3.69 0.74 6.60
CA SER A 143 2.31 0.84 7.09
C SER A 143 2.15 0.79 8.62
N LEU A 144 3.25 0.89 9.39
CA LEU A 144 3.23 0.85 10.85
C LEU A 144 3.85 2.10 11.50
N GLN A 145 3.46 3.31 11.04
CA GLN A 145 3.61 4.54 11.84
C GLN A 145 2.26 5.24 11.95
#